data_767fa5403f5345101bd18bc58c20d486
#
_entry.id   767fa5403f5345101bd18bc58c20d486
#
_cell.length_a   1.000
_cell.length_b   1.000
_cell.length_c   1.000
_cell.angle_alpha   90.00
_cell.angle_beta   90.00
_cell.angle_gamma   90.00
#
_symmetry.space_group_name_H-M   'P 1'
#
loop_
_entity.id
_entity.type
_entity.pdbx_description
1 polymer ?
#
loop_
_entity_poly.entity_id
_entity_poly.type
_entity_poly.pdbx_seq_one_letter_code
_entity_poly.pdbx_strand_id
1 'polypeptide(L)'
;MQDAITFAAGLWECDVQTTARKSYRGYRFAKSDRAVMLAAEALARCGHEVTYELSGGAADANVFNERGLQCVNLANGMTDIHTPNEHIAVADLEAMVEVTLALLDAARSA
;
A
#
# COMPACT_ATOMS: atom_id res chain seq x y z
N MET A 1 1.59 -19.35 13.24
CA MET A 1 0.29 -18.76 13.68
C MET A 1 -0.69 -19.84 14.11
N GLN A 2 -1.02 -20.84 13.29
CA GLN A 2 -1.90 -21.96 13.70
C GLN A 2 -1.39 -22.67 14.95
N ASP A 3 -0.11 -23.01 15.01
CA ASP A 3 0.49 -23.67 16.17
C ASP A 3 0.34 -22.85 17.47
N ALA A 4 0.48 -21.53 17.38
CA ALA A 4 0.28 -20.65 18.53
C ALA A 4 -1.18 -20.63 19.02
N ILE A 5 -2.13 -20.67 18.09
CA ILE A 5 -3.57 -20.75 18.43
C ILE A 5 -3.89 -22.10 19.08
N THR A 6 -3.41 -23.20 18.50
CA THR A 6 -3.62 -24.55 19.06
C THR A 6 -2.97 -24.69 20.44
N PHE A 7 -1.76 -24.15 20.61
CA PHE A 7 -1.08 -24.14 21.90
C PHE A 7 -1.88 -23.36 22.95
N ALA A 8 -2.33 -22.14 22.60
CA ALA A 8 -3.13 -21.34 23.50
C ALA A 8 -4.46 -22.00 23.89
N ALA A 9 -5.14 -22.62 22.93
CA ALA A 9 -6.37 -23.36 23.18
C ALA A 9 -6.13 -24.53 24.16
N GLY A 10 -5.03 -25.27 24.02
CA GLY A 10 -4.65 -26.35 24.93
C GLY A 10 -4.41 -25.90 26.36
N LEU A 11 -3.89 -24.69 26.59
CA LEU A 11 -3.70 -24.13 27.94
C LEU A 11 -5.02 -23.88 28.68
N TRP A 12 -6.11 -23.69 27.94
CA TRP A 12 -7.43 -23.33 28.49
C TRP A 12 -8.46 -24.44 28.27
N GLU A 13 -8.00 -25.65 27.92
CA GLU A 13 -8.86 -26.83 27.66
C GLU A 13 -9.99 -26.52 26.66
N CYS A 14 -9.70 -25.71 25.65
CA CYS A 14 -10.65 -25.33 24.61
C CYS A 14 -10.36 -26.07 23.30
N ASP A 15 -11.42 -26.50 22.62
CA ASP A 15 -11.32 -26.95 21.24
C ASP A 15 -11.25 -25.74 20.31
N VAL A 16 -10.35 -25.80 19.32
CA VAL A 16 -10.21 -24.76 18.29
C VAL A 16 -10.13 -25.40 16.91
N GLN A 17 -10.96 -24.91 16.00
CA GLN A 17 -10.87 -25.21 14.58
C GLN A 17 -10.42 -23.97 13.84
N THR A 18 -9.30 -24.09 13.09
CA THR A 18 -8.74 -22.97 12.34
C THR A 18 -8.72 -23.28 10.85
N THR A 19 -9.13 -22.29 10.04
CA THR A 19 -9.01 -22.32 8.59
C THR A 19 -8.19 -21.11 8.14
N ALA A 20 -7.05 -21.36 7.52
CA ALA A 20 -6.22 -20.30 6.97
C ALA A 20 -6.33 -20.27 5.46
N ARG A 21 -6.62 -19.10 4.90
CA ARG A 21 -6.60 -18.82 3.46
C ARG A 21 -5.60 -17.72 3.17
N LYS A 22 -4.80 -17.93 2.14
CA LYS A 22 -3.94 -16.86 1.60
C LYS A 22 -4.79 -15.97 0.72
N SER A 23 -4.97 -14.71 1.11
CA SER A 23 -5.80 -13.74 0.38
C SER A 23 -5.01 -13.02 -0.70
N TYR A 24 -3.73 -12.74 -0.46
CA TYR A 24 -2.87 -12.02 -1.40
C TYR A 24 -1.39 -12.37 -1.14
N ARG A 25 -0.54 -12.01 -2.08
CA ARG A 25 0.91 -12.09 -1.95
C ARG A 25 1.50 -10.71 -1.67
N GLY A 26 2.44 -10.62 -0.73
CA GLY A 26 3.24 -9.41 -0.54
C GLY A 26 4.13 -9.17 -1.76
N TYR A 27 4.44 -7.90 -2.03
CA TYR A 27 5.37 -7.49 -3.07
C TYR A 27 6.38 -6.49 -2.51
N ARG A 28 7.48 -6.33 -3.22
CA ARG A 28 8.50 -5.32 -2.91
C ARG A 28 9.13 -4.86 -4.22
N PHE A 29 9.30 -3.56 -4.36
CA PHE A 29 9.98 -2.93 -5.47
C PHE A 29 11.34 -2.39 -5.07
N ALA A 30 12.26 -2.39 -6.00
CA ALA A 30 13.47 -1.58 -5.92
C ALA A 30 13.13 -0.12 -6.30
N LYS A 31 13.95 0.82 -5.81
CA LYS A 31 13.78 2.25 -6.19
C LYS A 31 13.97 2.49 -7.70
N SER A 32 14.68 1.58 -8.38
CA SER A 32 14.92 1.59 -9.82
C SER A 32 13.78 0.99 -10.65
N ASP A 33 12.76 0.39 -10.03
CA ASP A 33 11.64 -0.17 -10.78
C ASP A 33 10.80 0.95 -11.41
N ARG A 34 10.34 0.72 -12.65
CA ARG A 34 9.70 1.75 -13.47
C ARG A 34 8.53 2.44 -12.75
N ALA A 35 7.65 1.69 -12.13
CA ALA A 35 6.49 2.27 -11.43
C ALA A 35 6.93 3.17 -10.26
N VAL A 36 8.01 2.80 -9.55
CA VAL A 36 8.56 3.58 -8.44
C VAL A 36 9.21 4.87 -8.95
N MET A 37 9.99 4.78 -10.04
CA MET A 37 10.64 5.95 -10.64
C MET A 37 9.63 6.97 -11.15
N LEU A 38 8.58 6.53 -11.85
CA LEU A 38 7.52 7.40 -12.33
C LEU A 38 6.76 8.09 -11.20
N ALA A 39 6.45 7.35 -10.14
CA ALA A 39 5.80 7.91 -8.95
C ALA A 39 6.69 8.95 -8.25
N ALA A 40 7.99 8.65 -8.09
CA ALA A 40 8.96 9.56 -7.50
C ALA A 40 9.13 10.85 -8.33
N GLU A 41 9.19 10.72 -9.65
CA GLU A 41 9.27 11.86 -10.57
C GLU A 41 8.03 12.76 -10.47
N ALA A 42 6.83 12.17 -10.44
CA ALA A 42 5.58 12.91 -10.33
C ALA A 42 5.50 13.68 -9.01
N LEU A 43 5.84 13.03 -7.88
CA LEU A 43 5.89 13.67 -6.57
C LEU A 43 6.88 14.84 -6.54
N ALA A 44 8.09 14.63 -7.06
CA ALA A 44 9.12 15.67 -7.11
C ALA A 44 8.71 16.88 -7.98
N ARG A 45 8.05 16.64 -9.11
CA ARG A 45 7.51 17.70 -9.99
C ARG A 45 6.46 18.57 -9.29
N CYS A 46 5.68 17.97 -8.39
CA CYS A 46 4.70 18.69 -7.57
C CYS A 46 5.29 19.28 -6.27
N GLY A 47 6.63 19.23 -6.09
CA GLY A 47 7.32 19.79 -4.94
C GLY A 47 7.26 18.99 -3.66
N HIS A 48 6.81 17.73 -3.73
CA HIS A 48 6.80 16.83 -2.57
C HIS A 48 8.15 16.16 -2.37
N GLU A 49 8.53 15.98 -1.09
CA GLU A 49 9.68 15.17 -0.73
C GLU A 49 9.38 13.69 -1.01
N VAL A 50 10.29 13.03 -1.72
CA VAL A 50 10.12 11.61 -2.08
C VAL A 50 10.68 10.71 -0.98
N THR A 51 9.80 10.07 -0.23
CA THR A 51 10.15 9.06 0.76
C THR A 51 9.69 7.67 0.32
N TYR A 52 10.32 6.63 0.87
CA TYR A 52 10.01 5.24 0.53
C TYR A 52 9.80 4.45 1.79
N GLU A 53 8.61 3.89 1.93
CA GLU A 53 8.24 3.15 3.12
C GLU A 53 7.73 1.75 2.79
N LEU A 54 7.81 0.86 3.78
CA LEU A 54 7.20 -0.46 3.70
C LEU A 54 5.89 -0.43 4.48
N SER A 55 4.80 -0.71 3.80
CA SER A 55 3.49 -0.87 4.43
C SER A 55 3.22 -2.34 4.75
N GLY A 56 2.69 -2.60 5.95
CA GLY A 56 2.18 -3.91 6.34
C GLY A 56 0.74 -4.17 5.89
N GLY A 57 0.06 -3.16 5.36
CA GLY A 57 -1.31 -3.27 4.87
C GLY A 57 -1.40 -3.90 3.49
N ALA A 58 -2.59 -4.35 3.13
CA ALA A 58 -2.92 -4.84 1.79
C ALA A 58 -3.75 -3.79 1.03
N ALA A 59 -3.58 -3.78 -0.29
CA ALA A 59 -4.36 -2.98 -1.22
C ALA A 59 -4.55 -3.74 -2.53
N ASP A 60 -5.37 -3.22 -3.43
CA ASP A 60 -5.57 -3.80 -4.77
C ASP A 60 -4.27 -3.96 -5.54
N ALA A 61 -3.26 -3.14 -5.24
CA ALA A 61 -1.91 -3.26 -5.75
C ALA A 61 -1.30 -4.67 -5.55
N ASN A 62 -1.64 -5.36 -4.47
CA ASN A 62 -1.20 -6.74 -4.26
C ASN A 62 -1.69 -7.69 -5.35
N VAL A 63 -2.97 -7.53 -5.75
CA VAL A 63 -3.59 -8.35 -6.81
C VAL A 63 -3.01 -8.00 -8.19
N PHE A 64 -2.83 -6.70 -8.47
CA PHE A 64 -2.24 -6.25 -9.73
C PHE A 64 -0.81 -6.76 -9.90
N ASN A 65 0.01 -6.62 -8.85
CA ASN A 65 1.40 -7.08 -8.86
C ASN A 65 1.50 -8.61 -9.00
N GLU A 66 0.62 -9.37 -8.37
CA GLU A 66 0.59 -10.82 -8.52
C GLU A 66 0.28 -11.25 -9.95
N ARG A 67 -0.44 -10.41 -10.71
CA ARG A 67 -0.77 -10.61 -12.12
C ARG A 67 0.23 -9.99 -13.11
N GLY A 68 1.35 -9.45 -12.61
CA GLY A 68 2.41 -8.88 -13.44
C GLY A 68 2.23 -7.42 -13.83
N LEU A 69 1.21 -6.72 -13.31
CA LEU A 69 1.05 -5.29 -13.50
C LEU A 69 1.74 -4.56 -12.35
N GLN A 70 2.85 -3.87 -12.63
CA GLN A 70 3.54 -3.08 -11.60
C GLN A 70 2.63 -1.96 -11.07
N CYS A 71 2.32 -2.03 -9.80
CA CYS A 71 1.45 -1.08 -9.12
C CYS A 71 2.03 -0.73 -7.75
N VAL A 72 2.31 0.55 -7.53
CA VAL A 72 2.77 1.08 -6.24
C VAL A 72 1.68 1.91 -5.59
N ASN A 73 1.64 1.93 -4.26
CA ASN A 73 0.75 2.81 -3.52
C ASN A 73 1.45 4.14 -3.25
N LEU A 74 0.71 5.23 -3.35
CA LEU A 74 1.12 6.55 -2.90
C LEU A 74 0.37 6.88 -1.61
N ALA A 75 1.08 7.44 -0.64
CA ALA A 75 0.45 8.05 0.52
C ALA A 75 -0.22 9.37 0.08
N ASN A 76 -1.36 9.66 0.65
CA ASN A 76 -2.20 10.81 0.27
C ASN A 76 -2.46 11.79 1.42
N GLY A 77 -1.73 11.68 2.54
CA GLY A 77 -1.92 12.54 3.70
C GLY A 77 -3.08 12.13 4.62
N MET A 78 -3.73 10.99 4.36
CA MET A 78 -4.82 10.48 5.20
C MET A 78 -4.32 10.12 6.60
N THR A 79 -5.05 10.54 7.63
CA THR A 79 -4.75 10.29 9.05
C THR A 79 -5.85 9.46 9.71
N ASP A 80 -5.50 8.79 10.80
CA ASP A 80 -6.41 7.93 11.58
C ASP A 80 -7.13 6.87 10.74
N ILE A 81 -6.41 6.31 9.75
CA ILE A 81 -6.93 5.35 8.77
C ILE A 81 -7.57 4.15 9.50
N HIS A 82 -8.74 3.73 9.03
CA HIS A 82 -9.53 2.63 9.58
C HIS A 82 -10.13 2.91 10.96
N THR A 83 -10.29 4.17 11.33
CA THR A 83 -10.98 4.59 12.55
C THR A 83 -12.16 5.52 12.25
N PRO A 84 -13.09 5.75 13.20
CA PRO A 84 -14.16 6.74 13.03
C PRO A 84 -13.68 8.19 12.85
N ASN A 85 -12.42 8.46 13.17
CA ASN A 85 -11.78 9.78 13.05
C ASN A 85 -10.97 9.93 11.75
N GLU A 86 -11.05 8.95 10.85
CA GLU A 86 -10.34 8.99 9.56
C GLU A 86 -10.69 10.28 8.81
N HIS A 87 -9.66 11.00 8.40
CA HIS A 87 -9.81 12.25 7.67
C HIS A 87 -8.61 12.55 6.78
N ILE A 88 -8.81 13.46 5.84
CA ILE A 88 -7.78 14.02 4.97
C ILE A 88 -7.98 15.53 4.88
N ALA A 89 -6.90 16.29 4.85
CA ALA A 89 -7.00 17.71 4.57
C ALA A 89 -7.41 17.97 3.11
N VAL A 90 -8.22 19.00 2.88
CA VAL A 90 -8.64 19.37 1.51
C VAL A 90 -7.44 19.66 0.62
N ALA A 91 -6.41 20.35 1.16
CA ALA A 91 -5.18 20.63 0.43
C ALA A 91 -4.45 19.36 -0.01
N ASP A 92 -4.41 18.30 0.81
CA ASP A 92 -3.80 17.03 0.44
C ASP A 92 -4.61 16.31 -0.63
N LEU A 93 -5.95 16.40 -0.57
CA LEU A 93 -6.83 15.86 -1.60
C LEU A 93 -6.62 16.58 -2.94
N GLU A 94 -6.50 17.90 -2.94
CA GLU A 94 -6.21 18.70 -4.12
C GLU A 94 -4.83 18.38 -4.69
N ALA A 95 -3.79 18.25 -3.84
CA ALA A 95 -2.45 17.87 -4.24
C ALA A 95 -2.41 16.50 -4.95
N MET A 96 -3.25 15.55 -4.54
CA MET A 96 -3.32 14.25 -5.21
C MET A 96 -3.79 14.35 -6.66
N VAL A 97 -4.62 15.35 -7.00
CA VAL A 97 -5.02 15.60 -8.40
C VAL A 97 -3.79 16.04 -9.22
N GLU A 98 -3.00 16.99 -8.70
CA GLU A 98 -1.78 17.48 -9.36
C GLU A 98 -0.76 16.35 -9.55
N VAL A 99 -0.52 15.55 -8.51
CA VAL A 99 0.38 14.39 -8.57
C VAL A 99 -0.10 13.37 -9.62
N THR A 100 -1.42 13.13 -9.69
CA THR A 100 -1.99 12.20 -10.68
C THR A 100 -1.78 12.70 -12.10
N LEU A 101 -1.99 13.98 -12.37
CA LEU A 101 -1.73 14.57 -13.68
C LEU A 101 -0.24 14.50 -14.05
N ALA A 102 0.64 14.83 -13.10
CA ALA A 102 2.09 14.73 -13.29
C ALA A 102 2.54 13.28 -13.57
N LEU A 103 1.92 12.30 -12.92
CA LEU A 103 2.20 10.88 -13.14
C LEU A 103 1.79 10.44 -14.55
N LEU A 104 0.62 10.87 -15.02
CA LEU A 104 0.16 10.59 -16.40
C LEU A 104 1.10 11.20 -17.44
N ASP A 105 1.58 12.42 -17.22
CA ASP A 105 2.54 13.08 -18.11
C ASP A 105 3.90 12.37 -18.10
N ALA A 106 4.41 12.00 -16.93
CA ALA A 106 5.64 11.23 -16.81
C ALA A 106 5.54 9.88 -17.52
N ALA A 107 4.42 9.16 -17.33
CA ALA A 107 4.19 7.86 -17.96
C ALA A 107 4.07 7.94 -19.48
N ARG A 108 3.57 9.06 -20.03
CA ARG A 108 3.44 9.28 -21.48
C ARG A 108 4.78 9.60 -22.14
N SER A 109 5.71 10.14 -21.39
CA SER A 109 7.04 10.58 -21.87
C SER A 109 8.13 9.53 -21.70
N ALA A 110 7.82 8.39 -21.06
CA ALA A 110 8.73 7.29 -20.70
C ALA A 110 8.61 6.09 -21.72
#